data_1cddc5a56249b9cd3f19fc0b3ad4ede2
#
_entry.id   1cddc5a56249b9cd3f19fc0b3ad4ede2
#
_cell.length_a   1.000
_cell.length_b   1.000
_cell.length_c   1.000
_cell.angle_alpha   90.00
_cell.angle_beta   90.00
_cell.angle_gamma   90.00
#
_symmetry.space_group_name_H-M   'P 1'
#
loop_
_entity.id
_entity.type
_entity.pdbx_description
1 polymer ?
#
loop_
_entity_poly.entity_id
_entity_poly.type
_entity_poly.pdbx_seq_one_letter_code
_entity_poly.pdbx_strand_id
1 'polypeptide(L)'
;MQSDPWSRVSVVTVTHHSRAVIESCLAGIGATAEVIVIDNASDDGTPDLARHLVPEAEIHENTVGVGYGAGANLGLARTTREFALLANPDSRVETEALAQLLAAADAYPEAALLAPRVLDDAGAYEPAHDVVLYKRRMLPPRENELPPDGPVCADYLSGAVVLLRMSAYREIGPFDEAIFLYYEDDDFCLRIRNAGFSSVLVPQAVVHHGGGGSVRPSAGYRWEKYWHMAWSRLYLEQKYHGRGACAAIAWPNVVRFALKALGNLITLQRAKAWRDLARLFGTLGYILRVPASRTVRRARPTRTGVPS
;
A
#
# COMPACT_ATOMS: atom_id res chain seq x y z
N MET A 1 10.53 -16.59 30.03
CA MET A 1 9.34 -16.61 29.15
C MET A 1 9.53 -15.46 28.15
N GLN A 2 9.68 -15.75 26.86
CA GLN A 2 9.64 -14.69 25.86
C GLN A 2 8.24 -14.06 25.92
N SER A 3 8.18 -12.74 25.99
CA SER A 3 6.90 -12.04 25.93
C SER A 3 6.25 -12.28 24.56
N ASP A 4 4.92 -12.39 24.53
CA ASP A 4 4.17 -12.53 23.28
C ASP A 4 4.53 -11.36 22.32
N PRO A 5 5.03 -11.64 21.12
CA PRO A 5 5.46 -10.59 20.18
C PRO A 5 4.33 -9.62 19.81
N TRP A 6 3.08 -10.08 19.80
CA TRP A 6 1.91 -9.27 19.49
C TRP A 6 1.66 -8.14 20.52
N SER A 7 2.13 -8.32 21.76
CA SER A 7 1.99 -7.29 22.82
C SER A 7 2.75 -5.99 22.54
N ARG A 8 3.73 -6.00 21.59
CA ARG A 8 4.52 -4.83 21.20
C ARG A 8 3.95 -4.09 19.98
N VAL A 9 2.86 -4.60 19.38
CA VAL A 9 2.46 -4.19 18.04
C VAL A 9 1.00 -3.74 18.00
N SER A 10 0.75 -2.62 17.33
CA SER A 10 -0.56 -2.23 16.83
C SER A 10 -0.66 -2.67 15.36
N VAL A 11 -1.63 -3.54 15.04
CA VAL A 11 -1.89 -3.93 13.64
C VAL A 11 -2.84 -2.93 13.03
N VAL A 12 -2.42 -2.29 11.93
CA VAL A 12 -3.23 -1.34 11.17
C VAL A 12 -3.51 -1.92 9.79
N THR A 13 -4.78 -2.10 9.45
CA THR A 13 -5.20 -2.50 8.10
C THR A 13 -6.15 -1.47 7.50
N VAL A 14 -5.89 -1.08 6.24
CA VAL A 14 -6.75 -0.18 5.47
C VAL A 14 -7.54 -1.02 4.48
N THR A 15 -8.87 -1.01 4.62
CA THR A 15 -9.76 -1.84 3.80
C THR A 15 -10.54 -1.00 2.78
N HIS A 16 -10.83 -1.60 1.63
CA HIS A 16 -11.79 -1.09 0.64
C HIS A 16 -12.34 -2.27 -0.15
N HIS A 17 -13.61 -2.63 0.06
CA HIS A 17 -14.28 -3.80 -0.53
C HIS A 17 -13.49 -5.11 -0.32
N SER A 18 -13.03 -5.33 0.91
CA SER A 18 -12.08 -6.39 1.27
C SER A 18 -12.74 -7.60 1.94
N ARG A 19 -14.09 -7.71 1.91
CA ARG A 19 -14.84 -8.79 2.56
C ARG A 19 -14.35 -10.20 2.22
N ALA A 20 -13.91 -10.40 0.98
CA ALA A 20 -13.48 -11.72 0.51
C ALA A 20 -12.13 -12.19 1.08
N VAL A 21 -11.33 -11.28 1.62
CA VAL A 21 -9.91 -11.54 2.00
C VAL A 21 -9.58 -11.19 3.44
N ILE A 22 -10.34 -10.30 4.08
CA ILE A 22 -10.02 -9.76 5.41
C ILE A 22 -9.96 -10.84 6.50
N GLU A 23 -10.71 -11.93 6.36
CA GLU A 23 -10.69 -13.05 7.31
C GLU A 23 -9.28 -13.66 7.41
N SER A 24 -8.63 -13.90 6.27
CA SER A 24 -7.26 -14.43 6.23
C SER A 24 -6.25 -13.49 6.92
N CYS A 25 -6.42 -12.18 6.75
CA CYS A 25 -5.57 -11.19 7.40
C CYS A 25 -5.74 -11.20 8.92
N LEU A 26 -6.97 -11.18 9.41
CA LEU A 26 -7.26 -11.06 10.83
C LEU A 26 -7.04 -12.37 11.60
N ALA A 27 -7.22 -13.53 10.97
CA ALA A 27 -7.07 -14.84 11.61
C ALA A 27 -5.65 -15.15 12.10
N GLY A 28 -4.62 -14.53 11.50
CA GLY A 28 -3.22 -14.72 11.90
C GLY A 28 -2.78 -13.86 13.10
N ILE A 29 -3.60 -12.88 13.51
CA ILE A 29 -3.23 -11.89 14.52
C ILE A 29 -3.44 -12.47 15.92
N GLY A 30 -2.41 -12.37 16.77
CA GLY A 30 -2.51 -12.83 18.16
C GLY A 30 -3.40 -11.96 19.03
N ALA A 31 -4.02 -12.58 20.03
CA ALA A 31 -5.03 -11.93 20.89
C ALA A 31 -4.51 -10.74 21.73
N THR A 32 -3.20 -10.59 21.88
CA THR A 32 -2.59 -9.47 22.62
C THR A 32 -2.29 -8.24 21.75
N ALA A 33 -2.45 -8.37 20.43
CA ALA A 33 -2.29 -7.27 19.51
C ALA A 33 -3.38 -6.21 19.72
N GLU A 34 -3.02 -4.95 19.55
CA GLU A 34 -3.98 -3.88 19.30
C GLU A 34 -4.35 -3.90 17.80
N VAL A 35 -5.62 -4.07 17.48
CA VAL A 35 -6.08 -4.17 16.08
C VAL A 35 -6.90 -2.94 15.70
N ILE A 36 -6.49 -2.27 14.63
CA ILE A 36 -7.12 -1.05 14.12
C ILE A 36 -7.45 -1.26 12.63
N VAL A 37 -8.72 -1.19 12.30
CA VAL A 37 -9.21 -1.32 10.91
C VAL A 37 -9.75 0.02 10.44
N ILE A 38 -9.19 0.54 9.37
CA ILE A 38 -9.67 1.77 8.72
C ILE A 38 -10.37 1.39 7.41
N ASP A 39 -11.67 1.51 7.40
CA ASP A 39 -12.45 1.19 6.20
C ASP A 39 -12.65 2.42 5.31
N ASN A 40 -12.20 2.32 4.07
CA ASN A 40 -12.30 3.37 3.07
C ASN A 40 -13.62 3.31 2.29
N ALA A 41 -14.76 3.46 3.00
CA ALA A 41 -16.10 3.53 2.43
C ALA A 41 -16.49 2.27 1.62
N SER A 42 -16.32 1.10 2.22
CA SER A 42 -16.83 -0.17 1.67
C SER A 42 -18.34 -0.25 1.79
N ASP A 43 -18.98 -0.90 0.81
CA ASP A 43 -20.43 -1.20 0.82
C ASP A 43 -20.71 -2.72 0.69
N ASP A 44 -19.66 -3.54 0.87
CA ASP A 44 -19.71 -5.00 0.75
C ASP A 44 -19.86 -5.75 2.09
N GLY A 45 -19.95 -5.02 3.21
CA GLY A 45 -20.01 -5.57 4.57
C GLY A 45 -18.64 -5.95 5.14
N THR A 46 -17.55 -5.39 4.61
CA THR A 46 -16.19 -5.55 5.18
C THR A 46 -16.13 -5.14 6.66
N PRO A 47 -16.63 -3.95 7.08
CA PRO A 47 -16.56 -3.53 8.49
C PRO A 47 -17.31 -4.46 9.44
N ASP A 48 -18.48 -4.95 9.04
CA ASP A 48 -19.27 -5.85 9.88
C ASP A 48 -18.59 -7.20 10.08
N LEU A 49 -17.96 -7.73 9.01
CA LEU A 49 -17.17 -8.94 9.11
C LEU A 49 -15.96 -8.75 10.03
N ALA A 50 -15.25 -7.62 9.92
CA ALA A 50 -14.12 -7.31 10.80
C ALA A 50 -14.53 -7.27 12.28
N ARG A 51 -15.65 -6.64 12.62
CA ARG A 51 -16.21 -6.61 13.99
C ARG A 51 -16.54 -8.01 14.49
N HIS A 52 -17.05 -8.87 13.62
CA HIS A 52 -17.40 -10.23 13.99
C HIS A 52 -16.15 -11.08 14.26
N LEU A 53 -15.10 -10.91 13.45
CA LEU A 53 -13.85 -11.69 13.56
C LEU A 53 -12.98 -11.25 14.75
N VAL A 54 -12.90 -9.95 15.01
CA VAL A 54 -12.10 -9.36 16.10
C VAL A 54 -12.97 -8.33 16.84
N PRO A 55 -13.79 -8.76 17.82
CA PRO A 55 -14.70 -7.87 18.55
C PRO A 55 -14.01 -6.72 19.29
N GLU A 56 -12.74 -6.91 19.68
CA GLU A 56 -11.92 -5.90 20.37
C GLU A 56 -11.23 -4.90 19.43
N ALA A 57 -11.36 -5.08 18.10
CA ALA A 57 -10.74 -4.18 17.14
C ALA A 57 -11.38 -2.79 17.15
N GLU A 58 -10.56 -1.76 17.08
CA GLU A 58 -11.03 -0.41 16.77
C GLU A 58 -11.30 -0.30 15.27
N ILE A 59 -12.57 -0.10 14.89
CA ILE A 59 -12.96 0.01 13.49
C ILE A 59 -13.46 1.41 13.20
N HIS A 60 -12.76 2.09 12.28
CA HIS A 60 -13.13 3.42 11.80
C HIS A 60 -13.62 3.35 10.36
N GLU A 61 -14.83 3.80 10.11
CA GLU A 61 -15.45 3.81 8.79
C GLU A 61 -15.46 5.22 8.21
N ASN A 62 -14.75 5.40 7.09
CA ASN A 62 -14.82 6.64 6.34
C ASN A 62 -16.10 6.69 5.51
N THR A 63 -16.74 7.84 5.42
CA THR A 63 -17.93 8.06 4.58
C THR A 63 -17.60 8.19 3.09
N VAL A 64 -16.32 8.48 2.78
CA VAL A 64 -15.75 8.54 1.42
C VAL A 64 -14.36 7.93 1.46
N GLY A 65 -13.93 7.31 0.38
CA GLY A 65 -12.55 6.82 0.29
C GLY A 65 -11.55 7.98 0.34
N VAL A 66 -10.58 7.89 1.24
CA VAL A 66 -9.56 8.93 1.44
C VAL A 66 -8.21 8.57 0.79
N GLY A 67 -8.08 7.36 0.26
CA GLY A 67 -6.84 6.79 -0.26
C GLY A 67 -6.09 5.96 0.79
N TYR A 68 -5.05 5.25 0.34
CA TYR A 68 -4.33 4.32 1.22
C TYR A 68 -3.52 5.07 2.28
N GLY A 69 -2.67 6.02 1.87
CA GLY A 69 -1.78 6.74 2.79
C GLY A 69 -2.54 7.53 3.86
N ALA A 70 -3.62 8.23 3.46
CA ALA A 70 -4.49 8.94 4.41
C ALA A 70 -5.23 7.98 5.36
N GLY A 71 -5.70 6.83 4.85
CA GLY A 71 -6.27 5.77 5.68
C GLY A 71 -5.25 5.22 6.68
N ALA A 72 -4.02 4.94 6.23
CA ALA A 72 -2.93 4.51 7.10
C ALA A 72 -2.62 5.54 8.19
N ASN A 73 -2.60 6.84 7.85
CA ASN A 73 -2.41 7.92 8.83
C ASN A 73 -3.48 7.91 9.92
N LEU A 74 -4.75 7.69 9.55
CA LEU A 74 -5.85 7.57 10.52
C LEU A 74 -5.66 6.42 11.50
N GLY A 75 -5.16 5.27 11.01
CA GLY A 75 -4.83 4.12 11.85
C GLY A 75 -3.60 4.37 12.70
N LEU A 76 -2.51 4.85 12.12
CA LEU A 76 -1.25 5.12 12.82
C LEU A 76 -1.40 6.17 13.93
N ALA A 77 -2.29 7.14 13.77
CA ALA A 77 -2.59 8.13 14.82
C ALA A 77 -3.27 7.51 16.05
N ARG A 78 -3.84 6.31 15.94
CA ARG A 78 -4.51 5.57 17.02
C ARG A 78 -3.62 4.55 17.71
N THR A 79 -2.44 4.26 17.15
CA THR A 79 -1.52 3.26 17.68
C THR A 79 -0.95 3.69 19.04
N THR A 80 -0.93 2.75 20.01
CA THR A 80 -0.37 2.98 21.34
C THR A 80 0.91 2.18 21.59
N ARG A 81 1.23 1.22 20.72
CA ARG A 81 2.38 0.32 20.87
C ARG A 81 3.68 0.92 20.32
N GLU A 82 4.77 0.23 20.59
CA GLU A 82 6.13 0.59 20.13
C GLU A 82 6.23 0.54 18.60
N PHE A 83 5.60 -0.46 18.00
CA PHE A 83 5.57 -0.69 16.57
C PHE A 83 4.14 -0.68 16.03
N ALA A 84 3.99 -0.29 14.76
CA ALA A 84 2.80 -0.52 13.98
C ALA A 84 3.10 -1.51 12.85
N LEU A 85 2.30 -2.57 12.74
CA LEU A 85 2.31 -3.49 11.60
C LEU A 85 1.23 -3.01 10.62
N LEU A 86 1.65 -2.32 9.56
CA LEU A 86 0.77 -2.04 8.42
C LEU A 86 0.66 -3.31 7.58
N ALA A 87 -0.54 -3.84 7.43
CA ALA A 87 -0.80 -5.04 6.63
C ALA A 87 -1.99 -4.81 5.70
N ASN A 88 -1.83 -5.16 4.43
CA ASN A 88 -2.94 -5.17 3.49
C ASN A 88 -3.96 -6.23 3.89
N PRO A 89 -5.26 -6.03 3.62
CA PRO A 89 -6.31 -6.97 4.02
C PRO A 89 -6.25 -8.34 3.31
N ASP A 90 -5.42 -8.49 2.29
CA ASP A 90 -5.11 -9.75 1.59
C ASP A 90 -3.74 -10.35 1.98
N SER A 91 -3.15 -9.87 3.07
CA SER A 91 -1.90 -10.39 3.62
C SER A 91 -2.16 -11.26 4.84
N ARG A 92 -1.37 -12.32 5.03
CA ARG A 92 -1.40 -13.17 6.21
C ARG A 92 -0.06 -13.12 6.93
N VAL A 93 -0.08 -12.63 8.17
CA VAL A 93 1.10 -12.53 9.03
C VAL A 93 0.92 -13.47 10.22
N GLU A 94 1.84 -14.41 10.35
CA GLU A 94 1.85 -15.33 11.47
C GLU A 94 2.81 -14.86 12.58
N THR A 95 2.61 -15.38 13.78
CA THR A 95 3.41 -15.02 14.97
C THR A 95 4.91 -15.16 14.74
N GLU A 96 5.33 -16.23 14.05
CA GLU A 96 6.75 -16.46 13.76
C GLU A 96 7.35 -15.36 12.86
N ALA A 97 6.63 -14.96 11.81
CA ALA A 97 7.07 -13.88 10.94
C ALA A 97 7.18 -12.54 11.70
N LEU A 98 6.22 -12.24 12.57
CA LEU A 98 6.28 -11.06 13.44
C LEU A 98 7.46 -11.12 14.41
N ALA A 99 7.72 -12.29 15.01
CA ALA A 99 8.86 -12.47 15.92
C ALA A 99 10.20 -12.20 15.22
N GLN A 100 10.36 -12.65 13.96
CA GLN A 100 11.55 -12.38 13.15
C GLN A 100 11.69 -10.88 12.81
N LEU A 101 10.58 -10.20 12.48
CA LEU A 101 10.59 -8.74 12.24
C LEU A 101 10.99 -7.96 13.49
N LEU A 102 10.45 -8.32 14.65
CA LEU A 102 10.77 -7.67 15.92
C LEU A 102 12.21 -7.93 16.35
N ALA A 103 12.71 -9.16 16.18
CA ALA A 103 14.11 -9.48 16.44
C ALA A 103 15.07 -8.65 15.56
N ALA A 104 14.72 -8.47 14.29
CA ALA A 104 15.47 -7.57 13.40
C ALA A 104 15.34 -6.11 13.82
N ALA A 105 14.16 -5.65 14.25
CA ALA A 105 13.96 -4.29 14.75
C ALA A 105 14.81 -4.01 16.02
N ASP A 106 14.96 -4.99 16.89
CA ASP A 106 15.81 -4.89 18.07
C ASP A 106 17.31 -4.90 17.71
N ALA A 107 17.69 -5.68 16.68
CA ALA A 107 19.07 -5.73 16.19
C ALA A 107 19.49 -4.48 15.38
N TYR A 108 18.54 -3.81 14.74
CA TYR A 108 18.75 -2.61 13.91
C TYR A 108 17.93 -1.42 14.45
N PRO A 109 18.35 -0.76 15.52
CA PRO A 109 17.59 0.32 16.16
C PRO A 109 17.39 1.55 15.25
N GLU A 110 18.26 1.74 14.23
CA GLU A 110 18.17 2.78 13.22
C GLU A 110 17.15 2.44 12.10
N ALA A 111 16.62 1.20 12.06
CA ALA A 111 15.60 0.84 11.10
C ALA A 111 14.25 1.43 11.49
N ALA A 112 13.75 2.35 10.65
CA ALA A 112 12.41 2.91 10.77
C ALA A 112 11.35 1.99 10.20
N LEU A 113 11.68 1.24 9.13
CA LEU A 113 10.77 0.38 8.39
C LEU A 113 11.41 -0.98 8.15
N LEU A 114 10.70 -2.06 8.48
CA LEU A 114 11.12 -3.42 8.22
C LEU A 114 10.04 -4.14 7.41
N ALA A 115 10.43 -4.88 6.37
CA ALA A 115 9.51 -5.66 5.57
C ALA A 115 9.90 -7.14 5.57
N PRO A 116 8.91 -8.05 5.55
CA PRO A 116 9.15 -9.47 5.40
C PRO A 116 9.43 -9.86 3.95
N ARG A 117 9.87 -11.09 3.74
CA ARG A 117 9.81 -11.77 2.45
C ARG A 117 8.35 -12.08 2.13
N VAL A 118 7.88 -11.63 0.97
CA VAL A 118 6.51 -11.86 0.52
C VAL A 118 6.47 -13.06 -0.43
N LEU A 119 5.52 -13.96 -0.21
CA LEU A 119 5.16 -15.05 -1.11
C LEU A 119 3.75 -14.82 -1.66
N ASP A 120 3.54 -15.14 -2.92
CA ASP A 120 2.21 -15.16 -3.50
C ASP A 120 1.40 -16.41 -3.06
N ASP A 121 0.15 -16.53 -3.50
CA ASP A 121 -0.72 -17.67 -3.19
C ASP A 121 -0.19 -19.02 -3.71
N ALA A 122 0.71 -19.01 -4.70
CA ALA A 122 1.38 -20.20 -5.20
C ALA A 122 2.68 -20.52 -4.44
N GLY A 123 3.06 -19.70 -3.46
CA GLY A 123 4.32 -19.82 -2.70
C GLY A 123 5.55 -19.31 -3.45
N ALA A 124 5.38 -18.60 -4.57
CA ALA A 124 6.49 -18.01 -5.28
C ALA A 124 6.91 -16.69 -4.62
N TYR A 125 8.23 -16.41 -4.64
CA TYR A 125 8.76 -15.16 -4.10
C TYR A 125 8.32 -13.96 -4.94
N GLU A 126 7.70 -12.99 -4.26
CA GLU A 126 7.35 -11.69 -4.83
C GLU A 126 8.35 -10.65 -4.33
N PRO A 127 9.22 -10.10 -5.20
CA PRO A 127 10.18 -9.08 -4.79
C PRO A 127 9.48 -7.81 -4.28
N ALA A 128 9.50 -7.62 -2.96
CA ALA A 128 8.86 -6.50 -2.27
C ALA A 128 9.83 -5.37 -1.88
N HIS A 129 11.07 -5.41 -2.41
CA HIS A 129 12.11 -4.42 -2.14
C HIS A 129 12.81 -3.96 -3.42
N ASP A 130 13.47 -2.81 -3.36
CA ASP A 130 14.33 -2.32 -4.42
C ASP A 130 15.44 -1.40 -3.90
N VAL A 131 16.55 -1.34 -4.63
CA VAL A 131 17.65 -0.40 -4.37
C VAL A 131 17.47 0.93 -5.10
N VAL A 132 16.40 1.08 -5.91
CA VAL A 132 16.13 2.27 -6.71
C VAL A 132 14.65 2.66 -6.57
N LEU A 133 14.41 3.79 -5.88
CA LEU A 133 13.09 4.38 -5.76
C LEU A 133 12.51 4.76 -7.12
N TYR A 134 11.21 4.54 -7.31
CA TYR A 134 10.33 4.87 -8.46
C TYR A 134 10.92 4.79 -9.87
N LYS A 135 12.20 4.44 -10.02
CA LYS A 135 12.86 4.13 -11.30
C LYS A 135 12.88 2.64 -11.63
N ARG A 136 12.26 1.80 -10.80
CA ARG A 136 12.21 0.33 -10.92
C ARG A 136 11.86 -0.18 -12.32
N ARG A 137 11.00 0.53 -13.07
CA ARG A 137 10.62 0.18 -14.44
C ARG A 137 11.75 0.33 -15.46
N MET A 138 12.86 0.91 -15.08
CA MET A 138 14.07 1.02 -15.91
C MET A 138 15.04 -0.14 -15.68
N LEU A 139 14.79 -0.93 -14.63
CA LEU A 139 15.56 -2.13 -14.35
C LEU A 139 15.03 -3.32 -15.16
N PRO A 140 15.87 -4.32 -15.45
CA PRO A 140 15.43 -5.58 -16.04
C PRO A 140 14.31 -6.23 -15.22
N PRO A 141 13.44 -7.04 -15.85
CA PRO A 141 12.48 -7.86 -15.12
C PRO A 141 13.20 -8.73 -14.09
N ARG A 142 12.66 -8.80 -12.89
CA ARG A 142 13.21 -9.60 -11.77
C ARG A 142 12.56 -11.00 -11.73
N GLU A 143 12.33 -11.57 -12.91
CA GLU A 143 11.82 -12.94 -13.03
C GLU A 143 12.85 -13.92 -12.47
N ASN A 144 12.42 -14.84 -11.63
CA ASN A 144 13.25 -15.84 -10.93
C ASN A 144 14.32 -15.25 -9.97
N GLU A 145 14.12 -14.04 -9.48
CA GLU A 145 14.99 -13.51 -8.43
C GLU A 145 14.84 -14.34 -7.16
N LEU A 146 15.98 -14.72 -6.58
CA LEU A 146 16.01 -15.39 -5.30
C LEU A 146 15.95 -14.36 -4.16
N PRO A 147 15.28 -14.67 -3.05
CA PRO A 147 15.31 -13.82 -1.86
C PRO A 147 16.76 -13.72 -1.35
N PRO A 148 17.15 -12.60 -0.74
CA PRO A 148 18.45 -12.50 -0.07
C PRO A 148 18.59 -13.52 1.06
N ASP A 149 19.82 -13.95 1.35
CA ASP A 149 20.10 -14.91 2.43
C ASP A 149 19.98 -14.28 3.83
N GLY A 150 20.14 -12.97 3.95
CA GLY A 150 20.10 -12.23 5.21
C GLY A 150 19.42 -10.85 5.08
N PRO A 151 19.28 -10.10 6.20
CA PRO A 151 18.72 -8.76 6.19
C PRO A 151 19.46 -7.82 5.25
N VAL A 152 18.71 -7.04 4.45
CA VAL A 152 19.26 -6.14 3.43
C VAL A 152 18.63 -4.75 3.59
N CYS A 153 19.48 -3.72 3.64
CA CYS A 153 19.02 -2.34 3.50
C CYS A 153 18.52 -2.10 2.07
N ALA A 154 17.35 -1.49 1.95
CA ALA A 154 16.72 -1.19 0.66
C ALA A 154 16.26 0.27 0.63
N ASP A 155 16.38 0.91 -0.52
CA ASP A 155 15.83 2.26 -0.72
C ASP A 155 14.30 2.28 -0.81
N TYR A 156 13.71 1.12 -1.14
CA TYR A 156 12.28 0.93 -1.26
C TYR A 156 11.85 -0.40 -0.65
N LEU A 157 10.77 -0.36 0.11
CA LEU A 157 10.01 -1.52 0.58
C LEU A 157 8.54 -1.35 0.17
N SER A 158 7.92 -2.44 -0.29
CA SER A 158 6.50 -2.46 -0.63
C SER A 158 5.64 -2.41 0.64
N GLY A 159 4.59 -1.58 0.63
CA GLY A 159 3.67 -1.43 1.75
C GLY A 159 2.67 -2.57 1.94
N ALA A 160 2.81 -3.72 1.25
CA ALA A 160 1.90 -4.84 1.43
C ALA A 160 1.87 -5.34 2.90
N VAL A 161 3.06 -5.52 3.49
CA VAL A 161 3.25 -5.75 4.93
C VAL A 161 4.54 -5.07 5.37
N VAL A 162 4.46 -4.16 6.33
CA VAL A 162 5.64 -3.50 6.91
C VAL A 162 5.49 -3.29 8.40
N LEU A 163 6.56 -3.51 9.14
CA LEU A 163 6.68 -3.15 10.54
C LEU A 163 7.32 -1.76 10.64
N LEU A 164 6.61 -0.81 11.21
CA LEU A 164 7.00 0.59 11.35
C LEU A 164 7.34 0.90 12.80
N ARG A 165 8.52 1.44 13.06
CA ARG A 165 8.92 1.94 14.37
C ARG A 165 8.23 3.27 14.63
N MET A 166 7.36 3.34 15.64
CA MET A 166 6.52 4.51 15.88
C MET A 166 7.30 5.74 16.34
N SER A 167 8.47 5.58 17.01
CA SER A 167 9.34 6.72 17.32
C SER A 167 9.88 7.39 16.04
N ALA A 168 10.37 6.60 15.08
CA ALA A 168 10.84 7.11 13.79
C ALA A 168 9.69 7.71 12.96
N TYR A 169 8.50 7.09 12.95
CA TYR A 169 7.33 7.63 12.26
C TYR A 169 6.95 9.04 12.74
N ARG A 170 7.00 9.27 14.08
CA ARG A 170 6.71 10.60 14.66
C ARG A 170 7.71 11.66 14.20
N GLU A 171 8.95 11.29 13.98
CA GLU A 171 10.01 12.18 13.48
C GLU A 171 9.89 12.44 11.97
N ILE A 172 9.65 11.39 11.18
CA ILE A 172 9.54 11.47 9.73
C ILE A 172 8.23 12.15 9.29
N GLY A 173 7.17 11.98 10.09
CA GLY A 173 5.82 12.47 9.82
C GLY A 173 4.96 11.52 9.00
N PRO A 174 3.65 11.83 8.84
CA PRO A 174 2.65 10.97 8.22
C PRO A 174 2.87 10.78 6.72
N PHE A 175 2.20 9.80 6.13
CA PHE A 175 2.11 9.66 4.67
C PHE A 175 1.57 10.92 4.02
N ASP A 176 2.02 11.25 2.82
CA ASP A 176 1.55 12.42 2.07
C ASP A 176 0.14 12.16 1.50
N GLU A 177 -0.85 12.82 2.08
CA GLU A 177 -2.27 12.64 1.73
C GLU A 177 -2.65 13.20 0.34
N ALA A 178 -1.78 13.96 -0.30
CA ALA A 178 -1.97 14.35 -1.69
C ALA A 178 -1.84 13.14 -2.64
N ILE A 179 -1.15 12.09 -2.22
CA ILE A 179 -1.03 10.82 -2.93
C ILE A 179 -2.21 9.94 -2.52
N PHE A 180 -3.22 9.86 -3.38
CA PHE A 180 -4.41 9.05 -3.08
C PHE A 180 -4.13 7.55 -3.12
N LEU A 181 -3.39 7.08 -4.14
CA LEU A 181 -3.08 5.67 -4.33
C LEU A 181 -1.84 5.50 -5.21
N TYR A 182 -0.98 4.54 -4.85
CA TYR A 182 0.31 4.22 -5.47
C TYR A 182 1.36 5.32 -5.35
N TYR A 183 2.60 4.95 -5.10
CA TYR A 183 3.76 5.79 -4.83
C TYR A 183 3.79 6.45 -3.44
N GLU A 184 2.81 6.20 -2.56
CA GLU A 184 2.88 6.58 -1.14
C GLU A 184 4.06 5.89 -0.44
N ASP A 185 4.32 4.62 -0.77
CA ASP A 185 5.47 3.85 -0.26
C ASP A 185 6.80 4.47 -0.73
N ASP A 186 6.89 4.83 -2.03
CA ASP A 186 8.07 5.49 -2.60
C ASP A 186 8.34 6.83 -1.89
N ASP A 187 7.31 7.63 -1.64
CA ASP A 187 7.41 8.90 -0.90
C ASP A 187 7.90 8.67 0.52
N PHE A 188 7.30 7.70 1.21
CA PHE A 188 7.61 7.44 2.60
C PHE A 188 9.02 6.88 2.76
N CYS A 189 9.43 5.91 1.94
CA CYS A 189 10.79 5.36 1.92
C CYS A 189 11.84 6.44 1.63
N LEU A 190 11.56 7.37 0.72
CA LEU A 190 12.46 8.49 0.44
C LEU A 190 12.60 9.43 1.64
N ARG A 191 11.50 9.70 2.37
CA ARG A 191 11.55 10.52 3.59
C ARG A 191 12.28 9.83 4.73
N ILE A 192 12.11 8.50 4.91
CA ILE A 192 12.89 7.67 5.84
C ILE A 192 14.39 7.87 5.59
N ARG A 193 14.82 7.66 4.34
CA ARG A 193 16.23 7.83 3.95
C ARG A 193 16.74 9.25 4.19
N ASN A 194 15.96 10.26 3.82
CA ASN A 194 16.35 11.66 3.98
C ASN A 194 16.43 12.10 5.45
N ALA A 195 15.70 11.44 6.34
CA ALA A 195 15.78 11.64 7.78
C ALA A 195 16.95 10.86 8.44
N GLY A 196 17.71 10.08 7.66
CA GLY A 196 18.86 9.32 8.15
C GLY A 196 18.54 7.96 8.75
N PHE A 197 17.29 7.50 8.62
CA PHE A 197 16.87 6.16 9.01
C PHE A 197 17.08 5.15 7.87
N SER A 198 17.09 3.87 8.24
CA SER A 198 17.15 2.77 7.27
C SER A 198 15.80 2.07 7.08
N SER A 199 15.65 1.43 5.93
CA SER A 199 14.59 0.47 5.63
C SER A 199 15.23 -0.90 5.39
N VAL A 200 14.73 -1.96 6.05
CA VAL A 200 15.37 -3.28 6.07
C VAL A 200 14.40 -4.36 5.61
N LEU A 201 14.78 -5.11 4.57
CA LEU A 201 14.13 -6.38 4.24
C LEU A 201 14.66 -7.46 5.18
N VAL A 202 13.76 -8.24 5.77
CA VAL A 202 14.04 -9.35 6.70
C VAL A 202 13.58 -10.66 6.04
N PRO A 203 14.44 -11.36 5.28
CA PRO A 203 14.02 -12.52 4.48
C PRO A 203 13.58 -13.73 5.31
N GLN A 204 13.98 -13.79 6.58
CA GLN A 204 13.59 -14.83 7.53
C GLN A 204 12.12 -14.69 7.96
N ALA A 205 11.60 -13.48 8.00
CA ALA A 205 10.18 -13.23 8.19
C ALA A 205 9.44 -13.52 6.87
N VAL A 206 8.56 -14.50 6.86
CA VAL A 206 7.83 -14.92 5.66
C VAL A 206 6.35 -14.62 5.84
N VAL A 207 5.76 -13.92 4.88
CA VAL A 207 4.33 -13.64 4.83
C VAL A 207 3.74 -14.02 3.48
N HIS A 208 2.45 -14.33 3.46
CA HIS A 208 1.70 -14.59 2.25
C HIS A 208 0.87 -13.35 1.88
N HIS A 209 0.80 -13.03 0.59
CA HIS A 209 0.04 -11.90 0.06
C HIS A 209 -0.69 -12.31 -1.21
N GLY A 210 -2.00 -12.20 -1.19
CA GLY A 210 -2.88 -12.63 -2.29
C GLY A 210 -2.84 -11.77 -3.56
N GLY A 211 -1.82 -10.92 -3.70
CA GLY A 211 -1.49 -10.21 -4.95
C GLY A 211 -2.63 -9.39 -5.58
N GLY A 212 -3.45 -8.69 -4.78
CA GLY A 212 -4.58 -7.88 -5.26
C GLY A 212 -5.94 -8.57 -5.10
N GLY A 213 -6.03 -9.55 -4.22
CA GLY A 213 -7.26 -10.22 -3.82
C GLY A 213 -8.28 -9.30 -3.13
N SER A 214 -7.84 -8.15 -2.61
CA SER A 214 -8.68 -7.16 -1.94
C SER A 214 -9.75 -6.56 -2.84
N VAL A 215 -9.50 -6.43 -4.14
CA VAL A 215 -10.49 -5.87 -5.09
C VAL A 215 -10.61 -6.76 -6.32
N ARG A 216 -11.82 -7.23 -6.62
CA ARG A 216 -12.07 -8.00 -7.84
C ARG A 216 -11.63 -7.22 -9.09
N PRO A 217 -10.83 -7.82 -10.00
CA PRO A 217 -10.36 -7.16 -11.20
C PRO A 217 -11.53 -6.73 -12.10
N SER A 218 -11.94 -5.48 -11.99
CA SER A 218 -12.96 -4.87 -12.84
C SER A 218 -12.31 -3.87 -13.82
N ALA A 219 -13.04 -3.48 -14.86
CA ALA A 219 -12.59 -2.45 -15.78
C ALA A 219 -12.41 -1.10 -15.05
N GLY A 220 -13.30 -0.80 -14.08
CA GLY A 220 -13.23 0.40 -13.24
C GLY A 220 -11.98 0.39 -12.35
N TYR A 221 -11.73 -0.71 -11.62
CA TYR A 221 -10.55 -0.85 -10.80
C TYR A 221 -9.25 -0.68 -11.62
N ARG A 222 -9.17 -1.33 -12.80
CA ARG A 222 -8.00 -1.17 -13.67
C ARG A 222 -7.82 0.27 -14.16
N TRP A 223 -8.93 0.98 -14.42
CA TRP A 223 -8.88 2.39 -14.78
C TRP A 223 -8.29 3.24 -13.64
N GLU A 224 -8.84 3.14 -12.44
CA GLU A 224 -8.38 3.85 -11.25
C GLU A 224 -6.90 3.55 -10.95
N LYS A 225 -6.52 2.27 -10.97
CA LYS A 225 -5.12 1.86 -10.80
C LYS A 225 -4.17 2.62 -11.71
N TYR A 226 -4.41 2.59 -13.02
CA TYR A 226 -3.48 3.18 -13.98
C TYR A 226 -3.56 4.71 -14.05
N TRP A 227 -4.72 5.27 -13.73
CA TRP A 227 -4.91 6.70 -13.60
C TRP A 227 -4.09 7.25 -12.43
N HIS A 228 -4.26 6.67 -11.23
CA HIS A 228 -3.52 7.09 -10.04
C HIS A 228 -2.03 6.84 -10.18
N MET A 229 -1.58 5.71 -10.71
CA MET A 229 -0.17 5.46 -10.97
C MET A 229 0.49 6.52 -11.88
N ALA A 230 -0.23 7.02 -12.88
CA ALA A 230 0.30 8.06 -13.75
C ALA A 230 0.34 9.43 -13.06
N TRP A 231 -0.71 9.76 -12.32
CA TRP A 231 -0.83 11.01 -11.58
C TRP A 231 0.20 11.10 -10.44
N SER A 232 0.23 10.10 -9.58
CA SER A 232 1.10 10.07 -8.39
C SER A 232 2.58 10.08 -8.75
N ARG A 233 2.96 9.39 -9.84
CA ARG A 233 4.34 9.46 -10.35
C ARG A 233 4.75 10.88 -10.71
N LEU A 234 3.90 11.64 -11.40
CA LEU A 234 4.21 13.03 -11.79
C LEU A 234 4.24 13.96 -10.56
N TYR A 235 3.37 13.68 -9.59
CA TYR A 235 3.38 14.40 -8.31
C TYR A 235 4.73 14.22 -7.59
N LEU A 236 5.23 13.00 -7.45
CA LEU A 236 6.55 12.74 -6.86
C LEU A 236 7.68 13.37 -7.65
N GLU A 237 7.65 13.26 -8.96
CA GLU A 237 8.68 13.85 -9.80
C GLU A 237 8.75 15.37 -9.61
N GLN A 238 7.58 16.04 -9.52
CA GLN A 238 7.56 17.47 -9.23
C GLN A 238 7.99 17.79 -7.81
N LYS A 239 7.57 16.98 -6.82
CA LYS A 239 7.88 17.17 -5.41
C LYS A 239 9.39 17.15 -5.16
N TYR A 240 10.10 16.22 -5.76
CA TYR A 240 11.52 15.99 -5.49
C TYR A 240 12.50 16.53 -6.52
N HIS A 241 12.06 16.70 -7.77
CA HIS A 241 12.92 17.14 -8.88
C HIS A 241 12.44 18.44 -9.55
N GLY A 242 11.32 18.97 -9.12
CA GLY A 242 10.79 20.24 -9.60
C GLY A 242 10.00 20.16 -10.91
N ARG A 243 9.45 21.32 -11.29
CA ARG A 243 8.53 21.43 -12.43
C ARG A 243 9.16 21.08 -13.78
N GLY A 244 10.44 21.41 -13.98
CA GLY A 244 11.16 21.12 -15.23
C GLY A 244 11.31 19.62 -15.47
N ALA A 245 11.76 18.87 -14.46
CA ALA A 245 11.89 17.41 -14.52
C ALA A 245 10.53 16.73 -14.72
N CYS A 246 9.50 17.20 -14.01
CA CYS A 246 8.14 16.72 -14.19
C CYS A 246 7.63 16.95 -15.63
N ALA A 247 7.81 18.13 -16.20
CA ALA A 247 7.39 18.45 -17.55
C ALA A 247 8.12 17.60 -18.61
N ALA A 248 9.42 17.34 -18.41
CA ALA A 248 10.22 16.47 -19.28
C ALA A 248 9.71 15.03 -19.35
N ILE A 249 8.95 14.58 -18.34
CA ILE A 249 8.31 13.26 -18.31
C ILE A 249 6.84 13.34 -18.76
N ALA A 250 6.11 14.37 -18.32
CA ALA A 250 4.68 14.48 -18.54
C ALA A 250 4.33 14.60 -20.02
N TRP A 251 4.96 15.51 -20.77
CA TRP A 251 4.65 15.73 -22.18
C TRP A 251 4.96 14.54 -23.09
N PRO A 252 6.14 13.89 -23.01
CA PRO A 252 6.39 12.65 -23.74
C PRO A 252 5.39 11.53 -23.38
N ASN A 253 4.95 11.44 -22.12
CA ASN A 253 3.96 10.47 -21.70
C ASN A 253 2.58 10.73 -22.32
N VAL A 254 2.15 11.98 -22.47
CA VAL A 254 0.88 12.32 -23.17
C VAL A 254 0.92 11.75 -24.59
N VAL A 255 1.97 12.06 -25.36
CA VAL A 255 2.12 11.57 -26.73
C VAL A 255 2.21 10.04 -26.77
N ARG A 256 3.06 9.47 -25.93
CA ARG A 256 3.28 8.01 -25.86
C ARG A 256 2.01 7.24 -25.54
N PHE A 257 1.23 7.68 -24.54
CA PHE A 257 0.02 6.97 -24.14
C PHE A 257 -1.11 7.17 -25.15
N ALA A 258 -1.21 8.33 -25.77
CA ALA A 258 -2.17 8.57 -26.86
C ALA A 258 -1.88 7.65 -28.06
N LEU A 259 -0.62 7.58 -28.52
CA LEU A 259 -0.23 6.71 -29.63
C LEU A 259 -0.43 5.22 -29.29
N LYS A 260 -0.08 4.79 -28.07
CA LYS A 260 -0.30 3.41 -27.62
C LYS A 260 -1.78 3.05 -27.54
N ALA A 261 -2.61 3.96 -27.01
CA ALA A 261 -4.04 3.76 -26.94
C ALA A 261 -4.64 3.59 -28.33
N LEU A 262 -4.27 4.48 -29.28
CA LEU A 262 -4.70 4.40 -30.66
C LEU A 262 -4.26 3.09 -31.33
N GLY A 263 -2.99 2.71 -31.24
CA GLY A 263 -2.46 1.47 -31.80
C GLY A 263 -3.15 0.22 -31.22
N ASN A 264 -3.42 0.22 -29.90
CA ASN A 264 -4.14 -0.87 -29.24
C ASN A 264 -5.64 -0.92 -29.63
N LEU A 265 -6.25 0.21 -29.97
CA LEU A 265 -7.62 0.25 -30.53
C LEU A 265 -7.65 -0.32 -31.93
N ILE A 266 -6.72 0.08 -32.81
CA ILE A 266 -6.61 -0.45 -34.19
C ILE A 266 -6.37 -1.97 -34.17
N THR A 267 -5.52 -2.46 -33.25
CA THR A 267 -5.23 -3.91 -33.11
C THR A 267 -6.23 -4.67 -32.23
N LEU A 268 -7.38 -4.06 -31.91
CA LEU A 268 -8.46 -4.61 -31.09
C LEU A 268 -8.05 -5.11 -29.70
N GLN A 269 -6.92 -4.65 -29.17
CA GLN A 269 -6.41 -4.98 -27.84
C GLN A 269 -7.08 -4.09 -26.77
N ARG A 270 -8.40 -4.26 -26.58
CA ARG A 270 -9.25 -3.38 -25.74
C ARG A 270 -8.72 -3.16 -24.33
N ALA A 271 -8.24 -4.21 -23.65
CA ALA A 271 -7.72 -4.10 -22.29
C ALA A 271 -6.45 -3.24 -22.22
N LYS A 272 -5.56 -3.33 -23.21
CA LYS A 272 -4.36 -2.49 -23.29
C LYS A 272 -4.71 -1.05 -23.66
N ALA A 273 -5.65 -0.85 -24.58
CA ALA A 273 -6.15 0.48 -24.94
C ALA A 273 -6.73 1.18 -23.70
N TRP A 274 -7.58 0.51 -22.94
CA TRP A 274 -8.18 1.03 -21.73
C TRP A 274 -7.14 1.44 -20.66
N ARG A 275 -6.13 0.62 -20.46
CA ARG A 275 -4.99 0.92 -19.60
C ARG A 275 -4.22 2.17 -20.03
N ASP A 276 -3.93 2.28 -21.34
CA ASP A 276 -3.11 3.38 -21.84
C ASP A 276 -3.93 4.68 -21.91
N LEU A 277 -5.25 4.62 -22.10
CA LEU A 277 -6.16 5.74 -21.91
C LEU A 277 -6.19 6.20 -20.44
N ALA A 278 -6.31 5.28 -19.47
CA ALA A 278 -6.29 5.63 -18.07
C ALA A 278 -4.99 6.37 -17.69
N ARG A 279 -3.84 5.90 -18.18
CA ARG A 279 -2.54 6.59 -17.98
C ARG A 279 -2.49 7.97 -18.64
N LEU A 280 -3.04 8.10 -19.85
CA LEU A 280 -3.14 9.38 -20.54
C LEU A 280 -3.97 10.36 -19.71
N PHE A 281 -5.16 9.95 -19.27
CA PHE A 281 -6.03 10.81 -18.48
C PHE A 281 -5.48 11.12 -17.09
N GLY A 282 -4.75 10.19 -16.44
CA GLY A 282 -4.03 10.46 -15.20
C GLY A 282 -2.92 11.49 -15.38
N THR A 283 -2.16 11.40 -16.49
CA THR A 283 -1.14 12.39 -16.85
C THR A 283 -1.75 13.77 -17.12
N LEU A 284 -2.82 13.83 -17.92
CA LEU A 284 -3.55 15.07 -18.21
C LEU A 284 -4.20 15.64 -16.94
N GLY A 285 -4.79 14.78 -16.09
CA GLY A 285 -5.36 15.19 -14.81
C GLY A 285 -4.34 15.89 -13.92
N TYR A 286 -3.11 15.37 -13.85
CA TYR A 286 -2.03 16.03 -13.14
C TYR A 286 -1.66 17.40 -13.75
N ILE A 287 -1.46 17.47 -15.07
CA ILE A 287 -1.13 18.72 -15.78
C ILE A 287 -2.22 19.79 -15.55
N LEU A 288 -3.48 19.38 -15.58
CA LEU A 288 -4.66 20.24 -15.36
C LEU A 288 -4.96 20.48 -13.87
N ARG A 289 -4.12 20.00 -12.96
CA ARG A 289 -4.26 20.15 -11.51
C ARG A 289 -5.56 19.59 -10.95
N VAL A 290 -6.07 18.52 -11.53
CA VAL A 290 -7.20 17.76 -10.97
C VAL A 290 -6.69 17.02 -9.74
N PRO A 291 -7.25 17.24 -8.53
CA PRO A 291 -6.83 16.51 -7.33
C PRO A 291 -7.07 15.00 -7.47
N ALA A 292 -6.15 14.19 -6.98
CA ALA A 292 -6.28 12.73 -7.02
C ALA A 292 -7.56 12.23 -6.33
N SER A 293 -7.98 12.87 -5.24
CA SER A 293 -9.20 12.55 -4.49
C SER A 293 -10.52 12.80 -5.24
N ARG A 294 -10.53 13.54 -6.36
CA ARG A 294 -11.77 13.79 -7.14
C ARG A 294 -12.30 12.57 -7.88
N THR A 295 -11.49 11.54 -8.05
CA THR A 295 -11.90 10.30 -8.73
C THR A 295 -12.64 9.33 -7.82
N VAL A 296 -12.79 9.66 -6.53
CA VAL A 296 -13.37 8.79 -5.51
C VAL A 296 -14.89 8.72 -5.65
N ARG A 297 -15.42 7.51 -5.74
CA ARG A 297 -16.87 7.26 -5.64
C ARG A 297 -17.32 7.46 -4.19
N ARG A 298 -18.34 8.29 -3.98
CA ARG A 298 -19.05 8.34 -2.68
C ARG A 298 -19.71 6.98 -2.42
N ALA A 299 -19.58 6.47 -1.20
CA ALA A 299 -20.36 5.31 -0.77
C ALA A 299 -21.86 5.58 -1.01
N ARG A 300 -22.60 4.59 -1.49
CA ARG A 300 -24.06 4.68 -1.51
C ARG A 300 -24.54 4.73 -0.06
N PRO A 301 -25.42 5.68 0.30
CA PRO A 301 -25.98 5.69 1.64
C PRO A 301 -26.65 4.34 1.88
N THR A 302 -26.22 3.64 2.93
CA THR A 302 -26.91 2.46 3.42
C THR A 302 -28.33 2.85 3.74
N ARG A 303 -29.31 2.24 3.06
CA ARG A 303 -30.71 2.35 3.47
C ARG A 303 -30.79 1.73 4.86
N THR A 304 -30.83 2.57 5.89
CA THR A 304 -31.27 2.16 7.21
C THR A 304 -32.74 1.77 7.05
N GLY A 305 -32.99 0.47 6.89
CA GLY A 305 -34.32 -0.08 7.01
C GLY A 305 -34.75 0.05 8.46
N VAL A 306 -35.58 1.04 8.77
CA VAL A 306 -36.38 1.04 9.97
C VAL A 306 -37.50 0.02 9.72
N PRO A 307 -37.58 -1.09 10.47
CA PRO A 307 -38.78 -1.93 10.42
C PRO A 307 -39.93 -1.18 11.09
N SER A 308 -41.02 -1.03 10.36
CA SER A 308 -42.31 -0.57 10.82
C SER A 308 -42.96 -1.58 11.78
#